data_a67300b4da121d3fc67b7d6d06267390
#
_entry.id   a67300b4da121d3fc67b7d6d06267390
#
_cell.length_a   1.000
_cell.length_b   1.000
_cell.length_c   1.000
_cell.angle_alpha   90.00
_cell.angle_beta   90.00
_cell.angle_gamma   90.00
#
_symmetry.space_group_name_H-M   'P 1'
#
loop_
_entity.id
_entity.type
_entity.pdbx_description
1 polymer ?
#
loop_
_entity_poly.entity_id
_entity_poly.type
_entity_poly.pdbx_seq_one_letter_code
_entity_poly.pdbx_strand_id
1 'polypeptide(L)'
;MNKKLRPLLKWTGGKYDEYPLFEAYIPTFDRYIEPFFGGGGVFFARQPAGVSLLNDKSSDLINFYQQMHKAAFEEELFLYADAWDELTNLTDSMWESCATAFTGLVESRGSLAKLIKRIEQSFDSHITADSLLVNKDFVIDCELFNTMLANSLADKAKRIQAIVTKENRRFTAIELFAHFETGIKSGAYLFFRKLLNLQYQQQIQLSAAKAAANWYFVREFCYAAMFRFNAKGEFNIPYGGITYNRKKFRQKITKIFTDEIRVLFNKAKFSNEDFESFLRASQLQKHDFIFVDPPYDSEFSEYDQSAFTQKDQQRLANFLLETPAKWMVVIKETAFIRQLYSHANIHIKTFEKNYAYNVRGRNSRGVTHLIITNF
;
A
#
# COMPACT_ATOMS: atom_id res chain seq x y z
N MET A 1 0.58 -29.88 6.06
CA MET A 1 1.43 -28.66 5.86
C MET A 1 0.51 -27.46 5.81
N ASN A 2 0.67 -26.49 6.71
CA ASN A 2 -0.10 -25.25 6.63
C ASN A 2 0.20 -24.54 5.30
N LYS A 3 -0.83 -24.08 4.62
CA LYS A 3 -0.71 -23.28 3.39
C LYS A 3 0.09 -22.01 3.70
N LYS A 4 1.16 -21.73 2.95
CA LYS A 4 1.94 -20.50 3.12
C LYS A 4 1.07 -19.28 2.80
N LEU A 5 0.69 -18.54 3.84
CA LEU A 5 0.00 -17.26 3.68
C LEU A 5 1.00 -16.17 3.30
N ARG A 6 0.54 -15.17 2.55
CA ARG A 6 1.36 -14.03 2.16
C ARG A 6 0.77 -12.74 2.71
N PRO A 7 1.58 -11.71 2.94
CA PRO A 7 1.09 -10.38 3.30
C PRO A 7 0.00 -9.89 2.34
N LEU A 8 -1.04 -9.28 2.89
CA LEU A 8 -2.23 -8.86 2.12
C LEU A 8 -1.97 -7.62 1.29
N LEU A 9 -0.95 -6.86 1.63
CA LEU A 9 -0.55 -5.63 0.95
C LEU A 9 0.98 -5.56 0.82
N LYS A 10 1.44 -4.74 -0.12
CA LYS A 10 2.86 -4.41 -0.22
C LYS A 10 3.20 -3.33 0.78
N TRP A 11 4.20 -3.59 1.63
CA TRP A 11 4.73 -2.64 2.61
C TRP A 11 6.24 -2.55 2.47
N THR A 12 6.78 -1.35 2.54
CA THR A 12 8.22 -1.13 2.40
C THR A 12 8.95 -1.73 3.61
N GLY A 13 10.03 -2.44 3.37
CA GLY A 13 10.84 -3.05 4.43
C GLY A 13 10.33 -4.41 4.93
N GLY A 14 9.18 -4.92 4.45
CA GLY A 14 8.61 -6.18 4.92
C GLY A 14 9.59 -7.35 4.84
N LYS A 15 9.60 -8.21 5.87
CA LYS A 15 10.56 -9.31 6.07
C LYS A 15 10.03 -10.70 5.65
N TYR A 16 8.99 -10.74 4.81
CA TYR A 16 8.40 -12.01 4.40
C TYR A 16 9.38 -12.91 3.63
N ASP A 17 10.06 -12.34 2.63
CA ASP A 17 10.99 -13.08 1.78
C ASP A 17 12.32 -13.36 2.50
N GLU A 18 12.64 -12.63 3.57
CA GLU A 18 13.81 -12.81 4.41
C GLU A 18 13.56 -13.78 5.58
N TYR A 19 12.30 -14.10 5.86
CA TYR A 19 11.92 -14.97 6.98
C TYR A 19 12.71 -16.29 7.04
N PRO A 20 12.97 -17.01 5.94
CA PRO A 20 13.78 -18.25 5.96
C PRO A 20 15.21 -18.07 6.49
N LEU A 21 15.76 -16.85 6.46
CA LEU A 21 17.12 -16.56 6.90
C LEU A 21 17.24 -16.53 8.44
N PHE A 22 16.13 -16.33 9.15
CA PHE A 22 16.12 -16.23 10.60
C PHE A 22 15.06 -17.07 11.31
N GLU A 23 14.20 -17.79 10.58
CA GLU A 23 13.13 -18.61 11.19
C GLU A 23 13.65 -19.65 12.18
N ALA A 24 14.84 -20.23 11.90
CA ALA A 24 15.46 -21.23 12.75
C ALA A 24 15.90 -20.69 14.14
N TYR A 25 15.99 -19.36 14.26
CA TYR A 25 16.35 -18.72 15.53
C TYR A 25 15.12 -18.27 16.34
N ILE A 26 13.90 -18.39 15.79
CA ILE A 26 12.67 -18.04 16.52
C ILE A 26 12.40 -19.10 17.58
N PRO A 27 12.30 -18.74 18.87
CA PRO A 27 12.07 -19.69 19.96
C PRO A 27 10.62 -20.18 19.96
N THR A 28 10.32 -21.14 20.82
CA THR A 28 8.94 -21.44 21.22
C THR A 28 8.39 -20.31 22.08
N PHE A 29 7.12 -19.97 21.91
CA PHE A 29 6.45 -18.89 22.62
C PHE A 29 4.95 -19.12 22.78
N ASP A 30 4.34 -18.48 23.77
CA ASP A 30 2.90 -18.51 24.03
C ASP A 30 2.18 -17.39 23.31
N ARG A 31 2.71 -16.15 23.39
CA ARG A 31 2.18 -14.98 22.68
C ARG A 31 3.21 -14.42 21.71
N TYR A 32 2.74 -13.96 20.54
CA TYR A 32 3.53 -13.26 19.54
C TYR A 32 3.27 -11.75 19.62
N ILE A 33 4.31 -10.95 19.69
CA ILE A 33 4.21 -9.50 19.80
C ILE A 33 5.02 -8.83 18.67
N GLU A 34 4.42 -7.90 17.93
CA GLU A 34 5.10 -7.17 16.85
C GLU A 34 4.76 -5.67 16.94
N PRO A 35 5.66 -4.85 17.54
CA PRO A 35 5.42 -3.41 17.76
C PRO A 35 5.51 -2.57 16.50
N PHE A 36 6.12 -3.07 15.43
CA PHE A 36 6.28 -2.44 14.11
C PHE A 36 5.73 -3.37 13.05
N PHE A 37 4.41 -3.54 13.02
CA PHE A 37 3.75 -4.61 12.26
C PHE A 37 3.89 -4.44 10.75
N GLY A 38 3.75 -3.22 10.22
CA GLY A 38 3.83 -2.95 8.80
C GLY A 38 2.89 -3.84 7.97
N GLY A 39 3.44 -4.48 6.95
CA GLY A 39 2.70 -5.46 6.13
C GLY A 39 2.53 -6.84 6.77
N GLY A 40 3.00 -7.05 8.00
CA GLY A 40 2.89 -8.31 8.72
C GLY A 40 3.74 -9.44 8.13
N GLY A 41 4.89 -9.12 7.52
CA GLY A 41 5.72 -10.09 6.79
C GLY A 41 6.01 -11.35 7.60
N VAL A 42 6.49 -11.19 8.83
CA VAL A 42 6.85 -12.29 9.71
C VAL A 42 5.62 -12.99 10.31
N PHE A 43 4.59 -12.22 10.69
CA PHE A 43 3.33 -12.77 11.17
C PHE A 43 2.68 -13.73 10.14
N PHE A 44 2.60 -13.32 8.86
CA PHE A 44 2.06 -14.18 7.80
C PHE A 44 2.95 -15.39 7.50
N ALA A 45 4.26 -15.25 7.58
CA ALA A 45 5.19 -16.35 7.35
C ALA A 45 5.16 -17.36 8.51
N ARG A 46 5.12 -16.88 9.77
CA ARG A 46 5.16 -17.69 10.98
C ARG A 46 3.81 -18.32 11.33
N GLN A 47 2.71 -17.60 11.07
CA GLN A 47 1.34 -18.00 11.41
C GLN A 47 1.22 -18.44 12.88
N PRO A 48 1.37 -17.52 13.85
CA PRO A 48 1.36 -17.88 15.27
C PRO A 48 0.06 -18.58 15.68
N ALA A 49 0.16 -19.68 16.41
CA ALA A 49 -1.01 -20.44 16.86
C ALA A 49 -1.71 -19.80 18.07
N GLY A 50 -0.96 -19.03 18.87
CA GLY A 50 -1.43 -18.32 20.07
C GLY A 50 -1.94 -16.92 19.79
N VAL A 51 -2.15 -16.16 20.87
CA VAL A 51 -2.53 -14.75 20.78
C VAL A 51 -1.39 -13.93 20.18
N SER A 52 -1.74 -13.06 19.26
CA SER A 52 -0.82 -12.09 18.64
C SER A 52 -1.23 -10.67 19.00
N LEU A 53 -0.27 -9.88 19.49
CA LEU A 53 -0.43 -8.45 19.77
C LEU A 53 0.37 -7.69 18.73
N LEU A 54 -0.32 -6.93 17.90
CA LEU A 54 0.23 -6.31 16.69
C LEU A 54 0.00 -4.80 16.73
N ASN A 55 1.06 -4.03 16.55
CA ASN A 55 0.98 -2.57 16.61
C ASN A 55 1.66 -1.94 15.40
N ASP A 56 1.15 -0.81 14.98
CA ASP A 56 1.82 0.09 14.04
C ASP A 56 1.39 1.54 14.27
N LYS A 57 2.26 2.47 13.98
CA LYS A 57 1.96 3.90 14.10
C LYS A 57 1.05 4.41 12.97
N SER A 58 0.96 3.70 11.85
CA SER A 58 0.08 4.04 10.74
C SER A 58 -1.38 3.72 11.07
N SER A 59 -2.18 4.75 11.31
CA SER A 59 -3.61 4.63 11.64
C SER A 59 -4.41 3.98 10.52
N ASP A 60 -4.11 4.29 9.27
CA ASP A 60 -4.79 3.67 8.11
C ASP A 60 -4.50 2.18 8.01
N LEU A 61 -3.24 1.80 8.23
CA LEU A 61 -2.84 0.40 8.22
C LEU A 61 -3.55 -0.39 9.32
N ILE A 62 -3.57 0.16 10.52
CA ILE A 62 -4.26 -0.48 11.64
C ILE A 62 -5.77 -0.50 11.42
N ASN A 63 -6.37 0.59 10.92
CA ASN A 63 -7.78 0.57 10.53
C ASN A 63 -8.06 -0.54 9.51
N PHE A 64 -7.26 -0.66 8.45
CA PHE A 64 -7.40 -1.74 7.47
C PHE A 64 -7.44 -3.12 8.14
N TYR A 65 -6.49 -3.44 9.02
CA TYR A 65 -6.45 -4.73 9.70
C TYR A 65 -7.60 -4.92 10.70
N GLN A 66 -8.02 -3.88 11.40
CA GLN A 66 -9.16 -3.92 12.34
C GLN A 66 -10.52 -4.10 11.62
N GLN A 67 -10.62 -3.76 10.33
CA GLN A 67 -11.83 -3.98 9.56
C GLN A 67 -11.93 -5.40 8.95
N MET A 68 -10.87 -6.18 8.93
CA MET A 68 -10.76 -7.46 8.23
C MET A 68 -11.86 -8.49 8.53
N HIS A 69 -12.50 -8.41 9.71
CA HIS A 69 -13.56 -9.34 10.12
C HIS A 69 -14.97 -8.76 9.97
N LYS A 70 -15.10 -7.54 9.47
CA LYS A 70 -16.37 -6.84 9.41
C LYS A 70 -16.99 -6.99 8.03
N ALA A 71 -18.24 -7.46 7.95
CA ALA A 71 -18.98 -7.60 6.70
C ALA A 71 -19.02 -6.28 5.91
N ALA A 72 -19.24 -5.16 6.59
CA ALA A 72 -19.24 -3.85 5.95
C ALA A 72 -17.93 -3.51 5.21
N PHE A 73 -16.79 -3.99 5.68
CA PHE A 73 -15.51 -3.80 4.98
C PHE A 73 -15.39 -4.71 3.76
N GLU A 74 -15.81 -5.96 3.88
CA GLU A 74 -15.86 -6.89 2.76
C GLU A 74 -16.75 -6.34 1.64
N GLU A 75 -17.96 -5.88 1.98
CA GLU A 75 -18.91 -5.24 1.06
C GLU A 75 -18.29 -4.02 0.37
N GLU A 76 -17.76 -3.06 1.14
CA GLU A 76 -17.13 -1.86 0.59
C GLU A 76 -15.96 -2.20 -0.36
N LEU A 77 -15.12 -3.16 0.02
CA LEU A 77 -13.97 -3.51 -0.80
C LEU A 77 -14.38 -4.18 -2.11
N PHE A 78 -15.46 -4.98 -2.11
CA PHE A 78 -16.03 -5.54 -3.32
C PHE A 78 -16.70 -4.48 -4.20
N LEU A 79 -17.30 -3.42 -3.65
CA LEU A 79 -17.79 -2.28 -4.45
C LEU A 79 -16.65 -1.62 -5.25
N TYR A 80 -15.45 -1.47 -4.66
CA TYR A 80 -14.29 -0.98 -5.40
C TYR A 80 -13.87 -1.93 -6.52
N ALA A 81 -14.01 -3.24 -6.34
CA ALA A 81 -13.71 -4.21 -7.40
C ALA A 81 -14.76 -4.19 -8.51
N ASP A 82 -16.04 -4.09 -8.15
CA ASP A 82 -17.16 -3.99 -9.08
C ASP A 82 -17.01 -2.71 -9.93
N ALA A 83 -16.77 -1.57 -9.28
CA ALA A 83 -16.54 -0.30 -9.97
C ALA A 83 -15.31 -0.33 -10.89
N TRP A 84 -14.24 -1.05 -10.50
CA TRP A 84 -13.06 -1.20 -11.35
C TRP A 84 -13.33 -2.07 -12.57
N ASP A 85 -14.10 -3.14 -12.42
CA ASP A 85 -14.52 -4.00 -13.52
C ASP A 85 -15.50 -3.25 -14.43
N GLU A 86 -16.47 -2.50 -13.87
CA GLU A 86 -17.39 -1.64 -14.62
C GLU A 86 -16.64 -0.56 -15.41
N LEU A 87 -15.66 0.10 -14.80
CA LEU A 87 -14.80 1.09 -15.46
C LEU A 87 -14.00 0.45 -16.61
N THR A 88 -13.63 -0.81 -16.50
CA THR A 88 -12.96 -1.55 -17.57
C THR A 88 -13.91 -1.75 -18.76
N ASN A 89 -15.14 -2.21 -18.51
CA ASN A 89 -16.15 -2.41 -19.54
C ASN A 89 -16.55 -1.08 -20.20
N LEU A 90 -16.74 -0.04 -19.39
CA LEU A 90 -17.00 1.33 -19.88
C LEU A 90 -15.89 1.79 -20.82
N THR A 91 -14.64 1.58 -20.47
CA THR A 91 -13.49 1.99 -21.30
C THR A 91 -13.47 1.24 -22.63
N ASP A 92 -13.78 -0.06 -22.63
CA ASP A 92 -13.88 -0.87 -23.86
C ASP A 92 -14.99 -0.34 -24.79
N SER A 93 -16.18 -0.03 -24.26
CA SER A 93 -17.32 0.52 -25.02
C SER A 93 -17.04 1.95 -25.51
N MET A 94 -16.45 2.81 -24.65
CA MET A 94 -16.10 4.19 -25.02
C MET A 94 -15.06 4.26 -26.14
N TRP A 95 -14.16 3.28 -26.23
CA TRP A 95 -13.15 3.26 -27.27
C TRP A 95 -13.75 3.29 -28.68
N GLU A 96 -14.83 2.54 -28.91
CA GLU A 96 -15.52 2.51 -30.20
C GLU A 96 -15.95 3.90 -30.67
N SER A 97 -16.45 4.73 -29.75
CA SER A 97 -16.93 6.08 -30.05
C SER A 97 -15.84 7.16 -30.01
N CYS A 98 -14.82 6.98 -29.20
CA CYS A 98 -13.78 7.99 -28.95
C CYS A 98 -12.49 7.79 -29.72
N ALA A 99 -12.22 6.59 -30.29
CA ALA A 99 -10.95 6.23 -30.92
C ALA A 99 -10.51 7.24 -31.99
N THR A 100 -11.42 7.63 -32.89
CA THR A 100 -11.12 8.59 -33.99
C THR A 100 -10.73 9.95 -33.43
N ALA A 101 -11.43 10.45 -32.39
CA ALA A 101 -11.13 11.75 -31.81
C ALA A 101 -9.83 11.73 -31.00
N PHE A 102 -9.59 10.63 -30.25
CA PHE A 102 -8.36 10.43 -29.47
C PHE A 102 -7.13 10.32 -30.39
N THR A 103 -7.19 9.44 -31.40
CA THR A 103 -6.12 9.25 -32.38
C THR A 103 -5.87 10.53 -33.16
N GLY A 104 -6.94 11.22 -33.60
CA GLY A 104 -6.81 12.49 -34.32
C GLY A 104 -6.09 13.57 -33.50
N LEU A 105 -6.39 13.67 -32.19
CA LEU A 105 -5.66 14.59 -31.31
C LEU A 105 -4.19 14.18 -31.15
N VAL A 106 -3.93 12.90 -30.90
CA VAL A 106 -2.56 12.38 -30.71
C VAL A 106 -1.69 12.62 -31.95
N GLU A 107 -2.26 12.49 -33.14
CA GLU A 107 -1.57 12.71 -34.41
C GLU A 107 -1.63 14.17 -34.93
N SER A 108 -2.04 15.11 -34.08
CA SER A 108 -2.17 16.56 -34.41
C SER A 108 -3.13 16.88 -35.57
N ARG A 109 -4.09 15.98 -35.84
CA ARG A 109 -5.15 16.12 -36.84
C ARG A 109 -6.52 16.42 -36.24
N GLY A 110 -6.62 16.46 -34.93
CA GLY A 110 -7.84 16.69 -34.16
C GLY A 110 -7.70 17.84 -33.17
N SER A 111 -8.79 18.16 -32.48
CA SER A 111 -8.79 19.16 -31.40
C SER A 111 -9.19 18.54 -30.06
N LEU A 112 -8.67 19.14 -28.97
CA LEU A 112 -9.02 18.76 -27.62
C LEU A 112 -10.53 18.92 -27.36
N ALA A 113 -11.14 20.01 -27.84
CA ALA A 113 -12.58 20.23 -27.66
C ALA A 113 -13.43 19.11 -28.29
N LYS A 114 -13.03 18.60 -29.47
CA LYS A 114 -13.70 17.47 -30.11
C LYS A 114 -13.59 16.18 -29.27
N LEU A 115 -12.42 15.95 -28.69
CA LEU A 115 -12.23 14.79 -27.82
C LEU A 115 -13.08 14.92 -26.54
N ILE A 116 -13.04 16.04 -25.85
CA ILE A 116 -13.84 16.28 -24.62
C ILE A 116 -15.33 16.06 -24.91
N LYS A 117 -15.86 16.68 -25.97
CA LYS A 117 -17.26 16.49 -26.35
C LYS A 117 -17.62 15.03 -26.60
N ARG A 118 -16.72 14.26 -27.20
CA ARG A 118 -16.94 12.82 -27.43
C ARG A 118 -16.92 12.01 -26.13
N ILE A 119 -16.04 12.37 -25.19
CA ILE A 119 -15.97 11.75 -23.87
C ILE A 119 -17.29 11.97 -23.12
N GLU A 120 -17.77 13.23 -23.06
CA GLU A 120 -19.04 13.57 -22.40
C GLU A 120 -20.21 12.80 -23.00
N GLN A 121 -20.37 12.84 -24.32
CA GLN A 121 -21.42 12.08 -25.02
C GLN A 121 -21.33 10.56 -24.78
N SER A 122 -20.13 10.05 -24.68
CA SER A 122 -19.92 8.61 -24.43
C SER A 122 -20.23 8.24 -22.99
N PHE A 123 -19.93 9.08 -22.02
CA PHE A 123 -20.36 8.88 -20.63
C PHE A 123 -21.88 8.83 -20.54
N ASP A 124 -22.57 9.83 -21.11
CA ASP A 124 -24.05 9.91 -21.08
C ASP A 124 -24.72 8.70 -21.73
N SER A 125 -24.09 8.10 -22.74
CA SER A 125 -24.64 6.95 -23.47
C SER A 125 -24.36 5.57 -22.87
N HIS A 126 -23.29 5.42 -22.08
CA HIS A 126 -22.85 4.12 -21.58
C HIS A 126 -22.99 3.97 -20.05
N ILE A 127 -23.18 5.06 -19.30
CA ILE A 127 -23.40 4.99 -17.85
C ILE A 127 -24.90 4.95 -17.60
N THR A 128 -25.36 3.85 -17.01
CA THR A 128 -26.77 3.68 -16.59
C THR A 128 -27.02 4.22 -15.18
N ALA A 129 -28.28 4.45 -14.82
CA ALA A 129 -28.64 4.92 -13.48
C ALA A 129 -28.21 3.95 -12.36
N ASP A 130 -28.09 2.66 -12.67
CA ASP A 130 -27.68 1.63 -11.71
C ASP A 130 -26.15 1.48 -11.58
N SER A 131 -25.39 2.26 -12.36
CA SER A 131 -23.94 2.22 -12.35
C SER A 131 -23.37 2.68 -11.01
N LEU A 132 -22.36 1.96 -10.49
CA LEU A 132 -21.60 2.39 -9.32
C LEU A 132 -20.85 3.70 -9.57
N LEU A 133 -20.53 4.01 -10.83
CA LEU A 133 -19.81 5.23 -11.21
C LEU A 133 -20.63 6.51 -11.08
N VAL A 134 -21.97 6.40 -10.88
CA VAL A 134 -22.88 7.51 -10.57
C VAL A 134 -23.65 7.31 -9.25
N ASN A 135 -23.30 6.28 -8.49
CA ASN A 135 -23.87 6.03 -7.18
C ASN A 135 -23.26 6.98 -6.14
N LYS A 136 -24.09 7.88 -5.60
CA LYS A 136 -23.65 8.91 -4.63
C LYS A 136 -23.18 8.33 -3.29
N ASP A 137 -23.62 7.15 -2.90
CA ASP A 137 -23.15 6.49 -1.69
C ASP A 137 -21.72 5.91 -1.90
N PHE A 138 -21.39 5.55 -3.14
CA PHE A 138 -20.07 5.03 -3.47
C PHE A 138 -19.10 6.13 -3.92
N VAL A 139 -19.46 6.89 -4.97
CA VAL A 139 -18.58 7.92 -5.57
C VAL A 139 -18.60 9.23 -4.77
N ILE A 140 -19.66 9.52 -4.00
CA ILE A 140 -19.87 10.72 -3.18
C ILE A 140 -20.12 11.99 -4.03
N ASP A 141 -19.27 12.29 -5.00
CA ASP A 141 -19.36 13.44 -5.89
C ASP A 141 -19.20 12.98 -7.34
N CYS A 142 -20.33 12.67 -7.99
CA CYS A 142 -20.37 12.14 -9.35
C CYS A 142 -19.92 13.16 -10.39
N GLU A 143 -20.23 14.45 -10.20
CA GLU A 143 -19.81 15.51 -11.13
C GLU A 143 -18.29 15.67 -11.12
N LEU A 144 -17.70 15.74 -9.93
CA LEU A 144 -16.25 15.77 -9.76
C LEU A 144 -15.60 14.51 -10.35
N PHE A 145 -16.19 13.33 -10.11
CA PHE A 145 -15.66 12.06 -10.63
C PHE A 145 -15.59 12.10 -12.16
N ASN A 146 -16.70 12.41 -12.85
CA ASN A 146 -16.77 12.50 -14.30
C ASN A 146 -15.80 13.55 -14.86
N THR A 147 -15.72 14.71 -14.20
CA THR A 147 -14.76 15.77 -14.55
C THR A 147 -13.31 15.26 -14.46
N MET A 148 -12.97 14.51 -13.42
CA MET A 148 -11.61 13.98 -13.24
C MET A 148 -11.29 12.89 -14.27
N LEU A 149 -12.25 12.05 -14.67
CA LEU A 149 -12.07 11.09 -15.75
C LEU A 149 -11.77 11.81 -17.08
N ALA A 150 -12.60 12.79 -17.45
CA ALA A 150 -12.46 13.53 -18.69
C ALA A 150 -11.12 14.31 -18.76
N ASN A 151 -10.78 15.03 -17.69
CA ASN A 151 -9.54 15.79 -17.61
C ASN A 151 -8.29 14.89 -17.70
N SER A 152 -8.31 13.77 -16.97
CA SER A 152 -7.19 12.82 -16.98
C SER A 152 -6.98 12.19 -18.37
N LEU A 153 -8.07 11.86 -19.07
CA LEU A 153 -7.99 11.35 -20.44
C LEU A 153 -7.46 12.42 -21.41
N ALA A 154 -7.96 13.65 -21.28
CA ALA A 154 -7.50 14.79 -22.09
C ALA A 154 -5.99 15.07 -21.90
N ASP A 155 -5.52 15.07 -20.66
CA ASP A 155 -4.11 15.28 -20.33
C ASP A 155 -3.24 14.10 -20.83
N LYS A 156 -3.77 12.88 -20.79
CA LYS A 156 -3.10 11.71 -21.35
C LYS A 156 -2.93 11.85 -22.86
N ALA A 157 -3.98 12.27 -23.56
CA ALA A 157 -3.93 12.50 -25.02
C ALA A 157 -2.88 13.55 -25.38
N LYS A 158 -2.88 14.71 -24.70
CA LYS A 158 -1.86 15.78 -24.90
C LYS A 158 -0.44 15.26 -24.67
N ARG A 159 -0.25 14.47 -23.61
CA ARG A 159 1.07 13.91 -23.31
C ARG A 159 1.55 12.95 -24.40
N ILE A 160 0.66 12.11 -24.94
CA ILE A 160 1.01 11.20 -26.03
C ILE A 160 1.28 11.99 -27.32
N GLN A 161 0.48 13.02 -27.62
CA GLN A 161 0.73 13.93 -28.73
C GLN A 161 2.13 14.56 -28.65
N ALA A 162 2.54 15.03 -27.46
CA ALA A 162 3.87 15.60 -27.27
C ALA A 162 4.99 14.58 -27.54
N ILE A 163 4.79 13.30 -27.17
CA ILE A 163 5.74 12.22 -27.46
C ILE A 163 5.81 11.96 -28.98
N VAL A 164 4.67 11.84 -29.65
CA VAL A 164 4.59 11.67 -31.12
C VAL A 164 5.36 12.78 -31.82
N THR A 165 5.12 14.02 -31.43
CA THR A 165 5.76 15.20 -32.06
C THR A 165 7.26 15.26 -31.78
N LYS A 166 7.67 15.00 -30.52
CA LYS A 166 9.08 15.13 -30.10
C LYS A 166 9.97 13.99 -30.61
N GLU A 167 9.42 12.76 -30.57
CA GLU A 167 10.20 11.55 -30.84
C GLU A 167 9.91 10.98 -32.24
N ASN A 168 9.03 11.61 -33.04
CA ASN A 168 8.52 11.10 -34.32
C ASN A 168 8.00 9.65 -34.19
N ARG A 169 7.45 9.31 -33.02
CA ARG A 169 6.99 7.97 -32.68
C ARG A 169 5.58 7.76 -33.20
N ARG A 170 5.33 6.64 -33.85
CA ARG A 170 3.98 6.16 -34.19
C ARG A 170 3.54 5.12 -33.18
N PHE A 171 2.28 5.23 -32.76
CA PHE A 171 1.64 4.27 -31.86
C PHE A 171 0.70 3.38 -32.67
N THR A 172 0.70 2.08 -32.38
CA THR A 172 -0.30 1.14 -32.90
C THR A 172 -1.67 1.39 -32.26
N ALA A 173 -2.74 0.88 -32.86
CA ALA A 173 -4.09 0.96 -32.30
C ALA A 173 -4.17 0.35 -30.89
N ILE A 174 -3.45 -0.74 -30.63
CA ILE A 174 -3.38 -1.41 -29.33
C ILE A 174 -2.70 -0.48 -28.29
N GLU A 175 -1.61 0.17 -28.65
CA GLU A 175 -0.93 1.09 -27.75
C GLU A 175 -1.79 2.34 -27.47
N LEU A 176 -2.48 2.87 -28.49
CA LEU A 176 -3.40 4.00 -28.32
C LEU A 176 -4.56 3.64 -27.40
N PHE A 177 -5.16 2.47 -27.57
CA PHE A 177 -6.17 1.97 -26.66
C PHE A 177 -5.65 1.83 -25.23
N ALA A 178 -4.46 1.26 -25.02
CA ALA A 178 -3.85 1.13 -23.70
C ALA A 178 -3.60 2.50 -23.04
N HIS A 179 -3.26 3.51 -23.82
CA HIS A 179 -3.13 4.89 -23.33
C HIS A 179 -4.49 5.53 -23.03
N PHE A 180 -5.50 5.30 -23.86
CA PHE A 180 -6.87 5.74 -23.60
C PHE A 180 -7.40 5.15 -22.30
N GLU A 181 -7.32 3.83 -22.13
CA GLU A 181 -7.69 3.15 -20.90
C GLU A 181 -6.93 3.70 -19.68
N THR A 182 -5.61 3.94 -19.82
CA THR A 182 -4.81 4.56 -18.75
C THR A 182 -5.33 5.95 -18.39
N GLY A 183 -5.79 6.74 -19.35
CA GLY A 183 -6.35 8.07 -19.10
C GLY A 183 -7.59 8.00 -18.20
N ILE A 184 -8.56 7.16 -18.54
CA ILE A 184 -9.79 6.94 -17.77
C ILE A 184 -9.46 6.40 -16.38
N LYS A 185 -8.70 5.31 -16.29
CA LYS A 185 -8.38 4.64 -15.02
C LYS A 185 -7.51 5.51 -14.10
N SER A 186 -6.64 6.34 -14.66
CA SER A 186 -5.91 7.35 -13.89
C SER A 186 -6.85 8.39 -13.30
N GLY A 187 -7.88 8.83 -14.01
CA GLY A 187 -8.88 9.77 -13.50
C GLY A 187 -9.63 9.21 -12.29
N ALA A 188 -10.11 7.97 -12.39
CA ALA A 188 -10.76 7.28 -11.27
C ALA A 188 -9.83 7.13 -10.06
N TYR A 189 -8.59 6.68 -10.29
CA TYR A 189 -7.58 6.61 -9.23
C TYR A 189 -7.34 7.97 -8.57
N LEU A 190 -7.20 9.04 -9.36
CA LEU A 190 -6.98 10.39 -8.84
C LEU A 190 -8.16 10.89 -8.02
N PHE A 191 -9.38 10.53 -8.39
CA PHE A 191 -10.57 10.84 -7.61
C PHE A 191 -10.54 10.14 -6.23
N PHE A 192 -10.32 8.83 -6.18
CA PHE A 192 -10.24 8.10 -4.91
C PHE A 192 -9.05 8.53 -4.05
N ARG A 193 -7.92 8.90 -4.67
CA ARG A 193 -6.80 9.55 -3.98
C ARG A 193 -7.19 10.92 -3.41
N LYS A 194 -8.02 11.68 -4.12
CA LYS A 194 -8.54 12.95 -3.60
C LYS A 194 -9.45 12.73 -2.40
N LEU A 195 -10.34 11.72 -2.42
CA LEU A 195 -11.14 11.37 -1.24
C LEU A 195 -10.27 11.03 -0.03
N LEU A 196 -9.20 10.26 -0.24
CA LEU A 196 -8.22 9.95 0.81
C LEU A 196 -7.61 11.24 1.40
N ASN A 197 -7.19 12.18 0.57
CA ASN A 197 -6.62 13.44 1.02
C ASN A 197 -7.65 14.34 1.74
N LEU A 198 -8.88 14.41 1.24
CA LEU A 198 -9.98 15.14 1.91
C LEU A 198 -10.27 14.57 3.31
N GLN A 199 -10.19 13.25 3.46
CA GLN A 199 -10.30 12.59 4.77
C GLN A 199 -9.14 12.98 5.70
N TYR A 200 -7.89 12.97 5.23
CA TYR A 200 -6.73 13.41 6.01
C TYR A 200 -6.83 14.88 6.45
N GLN A 201 -7.40 15.71 5.59
CA GLN A 201 -7.68 17.12 5.87
C GLN A 201 -8.95 17.36 6.70
N GLN A 202 -9.64 16.29 7.13
CA GLN A 202 -10.90 16.34 7.88
C GLN A 202 -12.04 17.10 7.17
N GLN A 203 -11.98 17.20 5.83
CA GLN A 203 -13.00 17.85 5.02
C GLN A 203 -14.18 16.93 4.70
N ILE A 204 -13.97 15.63 4.77
CA ILE A 204 -15.02 14.61 4.68
C ILE A 204 -14.83 13.58 5.80
N GLN A 205 -15.93 12.94 6.18
CA GLN A 205 -15.91 11.83 7.12
C GLN A 205 -16.46 10.59 6.43
N LEU A 206 -15.61 9.57 6.28
CA LEU A 206 -15.97 8.25 5.78
C LEU A 206 -16.19 7.29 6.96
N SER A 207 -17.04 6.28 6.76
CA SER A 207 -17.09 5.16 7.70
C SER A 207 -15.71 4.48 7.78
N ALA A 208 -15.40 3.82 8.89
CA ALA A 208 -14.12 3.14 9.05
C ALA A 208 -13.89 2.06 7.97
N ALA A 209 -14.96 1.38 7.55
CA ALA A 209 -14.92 0.39 6.48
C ALA A 209 -14.60 1.05 5.12
N LYS A 210 -15.32 2.11 4.74
CA LYS A 210 -15.10 2.83 3.49
C LYS A 210 -13.72 3.50 3.45
N ALA A 211 -13.29 4.08 4.56
CA ALA A 211 -11.95 4.65 4.70
C ALA A 211 -10.85 3.60 4.45
N ALA A 212 -10.97 2.42 5.06
CA ALA A 212 -10.03 1.32 4.88
C ALA A 212 -10.05 0.78 3.43
N ALA A 213 -11.23 0.65 2.81
CA ALA A 213 -11.38 0.17 1.44
C ALA A 213 -10.78 1.18 0.44
N ASN A 214 -11.07 2.48 0.60
CA ASN A 214 -10.49 3.53 -0.22
C ASN A 214 -8.97 3.58 -0.10
N TRP A 215 -8.45 3.54 1.13
CA TRP A 215 -7.01 3.51 1.38
C TRP A 215 -6.35 2.30 0.71
N TYR A 216 -6.93 1.10 0.86
CA TYR A 216 -6.40 -0.12 0.25
C TYR A 216 -6.42 -0.04 -1.28
N PHE A 217 -7.52 0.46 -1.89
CA PHE A 217 -7.61 0.68 -3.32
C PHE A 217 -6.52 1.63 -3.81
N VAL A 218 -6.36 2.80 -3.18
CA VAL A 218 -5.33 3.77 -3.55
C VAL A 218 -3.93 3.15 -3.43
N ARG A 219 -3.65 2.40 -2.36
CA ARG A 219 -2.38 1.69 -2.16
C ARG A 219 -2.10 0.64 -3.25
N GLU A 220 -3.12 -0.08 -3.67
CA GLU A 220 -2.98 -1.11 -4.70
C GLU A 220 -2.73 -0.55 -6.09
N PHE A 221 -3.25 0.63 -6.38
CA PHE A 221 -3.16 1.23 -7.71
C PHE A 221 -2.14 2.37 -7.83
N CYS A 222 -1.54 2.82 -6.74
CA CYS A 222 -0.44 3.79 -6.80
C CYS A 222 0.84 3.19 -7.41
N TYR A 223 1.63 4.02 -8.06
CA TYR A 223 2.89 3.62 -8.67
C TYR A 223 3.84 2.97 -7.67
N ALA A 224 4.30 1.75 -7.98
CA ALA A 224 5.26 0.95 -7.20
C ALA A 224 4.86 0.70 -5.73
N ALA A 225 3.58 0.87 -5.35
CA ALA A 225 3.10 0.82 -3.97
C ALA A 225 3.87 1.77 -3.03
N MET A 226 4.43 2.86 -3.56
CA MET A 226 5.16 3.86 -2.80
C MET A 226 4.22 4.58 -1.82
N PHE A 227 4.79 5.03 -0.70
CA PHE A 227 4.07 5.79 0.30
C PHE A 227 4.81 7.12 0.53
N ARG A 228 4.22 8.21 0.06
CA ARG A 228 4.82 9.53 0.15
C ARG A 228 3.76 10.61 0.17
N PHE A 229 3.99 11.60 1.01
CA PHE A 229 3.19 12.81 1.12
C PHE A 229 3.97 14.00 0.57
N ASN A 230 3.26 15.03 0.13
CA ASN A 230 3.85 16.32 -0.22
C ASN A 230 3.99 17.20 1.03
N ALA A 231 4.57 18.38 0.89
CA ALA A 231 4.74 19.34 1.99
C ALA A 231 3.42 19.81 2.64
N LYS A 232 2.27 19.58 1.98
CA LYS A 232 0.94 19.89 2.52
C LYS A 232 0.30 18.71 3.26
N GLY A 233 1.02 17.59 3.44
CA GLY A 233 0.50 16.38 4.05
C GLY A 233 -0.45 15.57 3.15
N GLU A 234 -0.46 15.82 1.83
CA GLU A 234 -1.31 15.07 0.90
C GLU A 234 -0.57 13.88 0.30
N PHE A 235 -1.22 12.74 0.23
CA PHE A 235 -0.73 11.59 -0.53
C PHE A 235 -0.66 11.93 -2.01
N ASN A 236 0.53 11.88 -2.62
CA ASN A 236 0.77 12.43 -3.95
C ASN A 236 1.33 11.43 -4.98
N ILE A 237 1.34 10.14 -4.68
CA ILE A 237 1.81 9.13 -5.62
C ILE A 237 0.83 9.02 -6.80
N PRO A 238 1.33 9.00 -8.06
CA PRO A 238 0.49 8.85 -9.22
C PRO A 238 -0.04 7.42 -9.40
N TYR A 239 -1.01 7.26 -10.31
CA TYR A 239 -1.45 5.95 -10.78
C TYR A 239 -0.30 5.14 -11.39
N GLY A 240 -0.32 3.83 -11.24
CA GLY A 240 0.77 2.93 -11.68
C GLY A 240 0.94 2.81 -13.20
N GLY A 241 0.01 3.36 -14.00
CA GLY A 241 0.09 3.40 -15.44
C GLY A 241 -0.41 2.14 -16.15
N ILE A 242 0.00 1.95 -17.41
CA ILE A 242 -0.52 0.90 -18.32
C ILE A 242 -0.50 -0.50 -17.68
N THR A 243 0.57 -0.86 -16.99
CA THR A 243 0.71 -2.18 -16.37
C THR A 243 -0.30 -2.45 -15.24
N TYR A 244 -1.00 -1.42 -14.76
CA TYR A 244 -2.02 -1.50 -13.72
C TYR A 244 -3.44 -1.54 -14.29
N ASN A 245 -3.65 -1.24 -15.59
CA ASN A 245 -4.97 -1.16 -16.20
C ASN A 245 -5.78 -2.46 -16.04
N ARG A 246 -5.15 -3.60 -16.27
CA ARG A 246 -5.78 -4.94 -16.21
C ARG A 246 -5.37 -5.72 -14.95
N LYS A 247 -5.09 -5.00 -13.85
CA LYS A 247 -4.77 -5.61 -12.57
C LYS A 247 -5.97 -6.41 -12.05
N LYS A 248 -5.74 -7.67 -11.68
CA LYS A 248 -6.77 -8.59 -11.19
C LYS A 248 -7.14 -8.27 -9.74
N PHE A 249 -7.74 -7.10 -9.53
CA PHE A 249 -8.02 -6.57 -8.20
C PHE A 249 -9.01 -7.45 -7.43
N ARG A 250 -10.13 -7.85 -8.07
CA ARG A 250 -11.12 -8.77 -7.48
C ARG A 250 -10.48 -10.07 -6.97
N GLN A 251 -9.61 -10.69 -7.78
CA GLN A 251 -8.91 -11.91 -7.36
C GLN A 251 -7.98 -11.68 -6.16
N LYS A 252 -7.43 -10.46 -6.04
CA LYS A 252 -6.58 -10.11 -4.90
C LYS A 252 -7.40 -9.95 -3.63
N ILE A 253 -8.53 -9.22 -3.68
CA ILE A 253 -9.38 -9.04 -2.50
C ILE A 253 -10.06 -10.32 -2.04
N THR A 254 -10.46 -11.22 -2.96
CA THR A 254 -11.00 -12.53 -2.58
C THR A 254 -10.02 -13.33 -1.70
N LYS A 255 -8.70 -13.16 -1.90
CA LYS A 255 -7.69 -13.82 -1.06
C LYS A 255 -7.59 -13.23 0.35
N ILE A 256 -8.09 -12.02 0.56
CA ILE A 256 -8.12 -11.37 1.87
C ILE A 256 -9.14 -12.06 2.79
N PHE A 257 -10.25 -12.53 2.23
CA PHE A 257 -11.39 -13.06 2.99
C PHE A 257 -11.45 -14.59 3.02
N THR A 258 -10.30 -15.27 2.86
CA THR A 258 -10.24 -16.73 2.99
C THR A 258 -10.32 -17.15 4.45
N ASP A 259 -10.79 -18.38 4.70
CA ASP A 259 -10.93 -18.92 6.06
C ASP A 259 -9.58 -19.00 6.79
N GLU A 260 -8.50 -19.29 6.06
CA GLU A 260 -7.16 -19.34 6.67
C GLU A 260 -6.74 -17.95 7.22
N ILE A 261 -7.06 -16.87 6.49
CA ILE A 261 -6.82 -15.50 6.96
C ILE A 261 -7.72 -15.18 8.16
N ARG A 262 -9.01 -15.52 8.10
CA ARG A 262 -9.95 -15.31 9.21
C ARG A 262 -9.47 -16.02 10.47
N VAL A 263 -9.06 -17.28 10.37
CA VAL A 263 -8.53 -18.07 11.51
C VAL A 263 -7.28 -17.42 12.08
N LEU A 264 -6.33 -16.98 11.24
CA LEU A 264 -5.11 -16.33 11.69
C LEU A 264 -5.40 -15.03 12.46
N PHE A 265 -6.34 -14.24 11.94
CA PHE A 265 -6.68 -12.93 12.52
C PHE A 265 -7.60 -13.02 13.75
N ASN A 266 -8.35 -14.10 13.96
CA ASN A 266 -9.20 -14.28 15.15
C ASN A 266 -8.44 -14.18 16.47
N LYS A 267 -7.13 -14.44 16.46
CA LYS A 267 -6.25 -14.38 17.63
C LYS A 267 -5.35 -13.15 17.64
N ALA A 268 -5.51 -12.27 16.66
CA ALA A 268 -4.72 -11.05 16.53
C ALA A 268 -5.48 -9.84 17.14
N LYS A 269 -4.75 -9.04 17.91
CA LYS A 269 -5.23 -7.77 18.45
C LYS A 269 -4.36 -6.66 17.88
N PHE A 270 -5.00 -5.63 17.30
CA PHE A 270 -4.33 -4.53 16.65
C PHE A 270 -4.42 -3.25 17.47
N SER A 271 -3.29 -2.57 17.64
CA SER A 271 -3.15 -1.29 18.34
C SER A 271 -2.51 -0.25 17.40
N ASN A 272 -2.85 1.02 17.63
CA ASN A 272 -2.27 2.14 16.90
C ASN A 272 -1.64 3.11 17.91
N GLU A 273 -0.50 2.72 18.45
CA GLU A 273 0.15 3.44 19.55
C GLU A 273 1.64 3.68 19.24
N ASP A 274 2.29 4.52 20.06
CA ASP A 274 3.74 4.53 20.14
C ASP A 274 4.23 3.13 20.59
N PHE A 275 5.31 2.65 20.00
CA PHE A 275 5.82 1.29 20.25
C PHE A 275 6.08 0.99 21.72
N GLU A 276 6.60 1.98 22.48
CA GLU A 276 6.92 1.80 23.90
C GLU A 276 5.65 1.75 24.75
N SER A 277 4.67 2.63 24.47
CA SER A 277 3.35 2.59 25.12
C SER A 277 2.67 1.26 24.90
N PHE A 278 2.65 0.77 23.65
CA PHE A 278 2.12 -0.54 23.30
C PHE A 278 2.82 -1.69 24.04
N LEU A 279 4.16 -1.70 24.04
CA LEU A 279 4.94 -2.76 24.71
C LEU A 279 4.71 -2.75 26.23
N ARG A 280 4.64 -1.58 26.87
CA ARG A 280 4.32 -1.44 28.29
C ARG A 280 2.92 -1.92 28.62
N ALA A 281 1.92 -1.55 27.81
CA ALA A 281 0.53 -2.01 27.96
C ALA A 281 0.35 -3.51 27.75
N SER A 282 1.24 -4.16 27.00
CA SER A 282 1.18 -5.59 26.67
C SER A 282 1.46 -6.53 27.86
N GLN A 283 1.93 -6.01 29.00
CA GLN A 283 2.22 -6.80 30.22
C GLN A 283 3.03 -8.06 29.89
N LEU A 284 4.23 -7.84 29.34
CA LEU A 284 5.08 -8.88 28.78
C LEU A 284 5.51 -9.93 29.81
N GLN A 285 5.51 -11.21 29.39
CA GLN A 285 5.83 -12.38 30.20
C GLN A 285 7.07 -13.12 29.64
N LYS A 286 7.71 -13.96 30.46
CA LYS A 286 8.92 -14.71 30.08
C LYS A 286 8.74 -15.61 28.84
N HIS A 287 7.52 -16.10 28.59
CA HIS A 287 7.20 -16.99 27.47
C HIS A 287 6.65 -16.23 26.24
N ASP A 288 6.66 -14.91 26.26
CA ASP A 288 6.34 -14.09 25.10
C ASP A 288 7.53 -14.00 24.15
N PHE A 289 7.22 -13.80 22.88
CA PHE A 289 8.21 -13.50 21.85
C PHE A 289 7.87 -12.19 21.12
N ILE A 290 8.81 -11.26 21.16
CA ILE A 290 8.71 -9.97 20.48
C ILE A 290 9.56 -10.03 19.21
N PHE A 291 8.93 -9.90 18.04
CA PHE A 291 9.62 -9.67 16.79
C PHE A 291 9.67 -8.17 16.50
N VAL A 292 10.85 -7.66 16.18
CA VAL A 292 11.12 -6.22 16.07
C VAL A 292 11.80 -5.91 14.75
N ASP A 293 11.09 -5.22 13.86
CA ASP A 293 11.59 -4.67 12.58
C ASP A 293 11.36 -3.16 12.55
N PRO A 294 12.15 -2.38 13.29
CA PRO A 294 11.92 -0.94 13.42
C PRO A 294 12.34 -0.22 12.13
N PRO A 295 11.82 0.99 11.87
CA PRO A 295 12.33 1.85 10.80
C PRO A 295 13.84 2.04 10.92
N TYR A 296 14.53 2.06 9.77
CA TYR A 296 15.97 2.19 9.76
C TYR A 296 16.42 3.61 10.09
N ASP A 297 17.54 3.69 10.80
CA ASP A 297 18.30 4.92 11.01
C ASP A 297 18.97 5.30 9.67
N SER A 298 18.25 6.02 8.81
CA SER A 298 18.79 6.52 7.55
C SER A 298 18.63 8.03 7.46
N GLU A 299 19.64 8.71 6.93
CA GLU A 299 19.67 10.16 6.66
C GLU A 299 18.46 10.66 5.84
N PHE A 300 17.68 9.73 5.23
CA PHE A 300 16.49 10.03 4.44
C PHE A 300 15.19 10.11 5.24
N SER A 301 15.20 9.77 6.52
CA SER A 301 14.03 9.90 7.40
C SER A 301 13.79 11.35 7.86
N GLU A 302 14.75 12.25 7.66
CA GLU A 302 14.64 13.66 8.07
C GLU A 302 13.54 14.46 7.36
N TYR A 303 12.99 13.96 6.24
CA TYR A 303 11.88 14.60 5.52
C TYR A 303 10.48 14.15 5.98
N ASP A 304 10.40 13.18 6.90
CA ASP A 304 9.14 12.75 7.49
C ASP A 304 9.01 13.30 8.91
N GLN A 305 8.00 14.11 9.17
CA GLN A 305 7.72 14.66 10.50
C GLN A 305 7.46 13.59 11.58
N SER A 306 7.39 12.33 11.18
CA SER A 306 7.24 11.14 12.03
C SER A 306 8.47 10.23 12.01
N ALA A 307 9.66 10.73 11.66
CA ALA A 307 10.88 9.93 11.54
C ALA A 307 11.22 9.20 12.85
N PHE A 308 11.55 7.91 12.70
CA PHE A 308 12.09 7.10 13.79
C PHE A 308 13.57 7.48 13.99
N THR A 309 13.88 8.15 15.08
CA THR A 309 15.18 8.77 15.33
C THR A 309 16.14 7.84 16.08
N GLN A 310 17.42 8.24 16.19
CA GLN A 310 18.37 7.55 17.08
C GLN A 310 17.91 7.55 18.54
N LYS A 311 17.18 8.58 19.00
CA LYS A 311 16.58 8.59 20.34
C LYS A 311 15.51 7.50 20.48
N ASP A 312 14.74 7.24 19.43
CA ASP A 312 13.74 6.17 19.43
C ASP A 312 14.39 4.80 19.39
N GLN A 313 15.50 4.63 18.65
CA GLN A 313 16.31 3.42 18.70
C GLN A 313 16.85 3.16 20.11
N GLN A 314 17.32 4.21 20.81
CA GLN A 314 17.78 4.11 22.18
C GLN A 314 16.64 3.74 23.16
N ARG A 315 15.45 4.37 23.03
CA ARG A 315 14.25 4.02 23.81
C ARG A 315 13.88 2.55 23.63
N LEU A 316 13.89 2.09 22.38
CA LEU A 316 13.58 0.71 22.05
C LEU A 316 14.58 -0.26 22.65
N ALA A 317 15.88 -0.01 22.49
CA ALA A 317 16.93 -0.86 23.07
C ALA A 317 16.85 -0.93 24.60
N ASN A 318 16.68 0.22 25.26
CA ASN A 318 16.53 0.27 26.72
C ASN A 318 15.35 -0.61 27.18
N PHE A 319 14.20 -0.50 26.52
CA PHE A 319 13.03 -1.31 26.83
C PHE A 319 13.30 -2.81 26.63
N LEU A 320 13.92 -3.18 25.50
CA LEU A 320 14.20 -4.58 25.16
C LEU A 320 15.23 -5.22 26.11
N LEU A 321 16.19 -4.45 26.62
CA LEU A 321 17.19 -4.95 27.60
C LEU A 321 16.60 -5.20 28.98
N GLU A 322 15.49 -4.54 29.32
CA GLU A 322 14.85 -4.66 30.64
C GLU A 322 13.68 -5.68 30.65
N THR A 323 13.13 -6.04 29.47
CA THR A 323 11.95 -6.91 29.41
C THR A 323 12.27 -8.35 29.76
N PRO A 324 11.38 -9.09 30.48
CA PRO A 324 11.54 -10.53 30.72
C PRO A 324 11.26 -11.39 29.49
N ALA A 325 10.62 -10.83 28.46
CA ALA A 325 10.24 -11.54 27.25
C ALA A 325 11.46 -11.85 26.36
N LYS A 326 11.33 -12.91 25.57
CA LYS A 326 12.30 -13.17 24.48
C LYS A 326 12.04 -12.21 23.33
N TRP A 327 13.10 -11.70 22.73
CA TRP A 327 12.95 -10.80 21.59
C TRP A 327 14.01 -11.01 20.52
N MET A 328 13.65 -10.68 19.29
CA MET A 328 14.51 -10.66 18.11
C MET A 328 14.36 -9.36 17.37
N VAL A 329 15.45 -8.62 17.18
CA VAL A 329 15.52 -7.45 16.32
C VAL A 329 16.17 -7.87 14.99
N VAL A 330 15.53 -7.52 13.87
CA VAL A 330 16.10 -7.69 12.52
C VAL A 330 16.20 -6.32 11.87
N ILE A 331 17.44 -5.80 11.76
CA ILE A 331 17.67 -4.42 11.35
C ILE A 331 18.93 -4.31 10.48
N LYS A 332 18.99 -3.27 9.61
CA LYS A 332 20.20 -2.92 8.89
C LYS A 332 21.35 -2.61 9.85
N GLU A 333 22.54 -3.15 9.56
CA GLU A 333 23.75 -2.87 10.34
C GLU A 333 24.19 -1.42 10.20
N THR A 334 24.41 -0.78 11.34
CA THR A 334 25.15 0.48 11.48
C THR A 334 26.06 0.38 12.71
N ALA A 335 27.11 1.20 12.78
CA ALA A 335 27.97 1.24 13.95
C ALA A 335 27.20 1.61 15.22
N PHE A 336 26.24 2.53 15.10
CA PHE A 336 25.35 2.93 16.18
C PHE A 336 24.51 1.77 16.72
N ILE A 337 23.80 1.02 15.83
CA ILE A 337 22.98 -0.12 16.22
C ILE A 337 23.84 -1.22 16.86
N ARG A 338 25.01 -1.51 16.28
CA ARG A 338 25.91 -2.51 16.86
C ARG A 338 26.37 -2.14 18.24
N GLN A 339 26.72 -0.89 18.48
CA GLN A 339 27.10 -0.37 19.80
C GLN A 339 25.94 -0.43 20.79
N LEU A 340 24.73 -0.07 20.34
CA LEU A 340 23.52 -0.01 21.15
C LEU A 340 23.13 -1.36 21.77
N TYR A 341 23.38 -2.46 21.06
CA TYR A 341 23.09 -3.83 21.51
C TYR A 341 24.33 -4.61 21.94
N SER A 342 25.48 -3.96 22.16
CA SER A 342 26.70 -4.62 22.61
C SER A 342 26.70 -4.86 24.13
N HIS A 343 25.94 -5.87 24.56
CA HIS A 343 25.79 -6.28 25.96
C HIS A 343 26.10 -7.77 26.15
N ALA A 344 26.53 -8.17 27.34
CA ALA A 344 27.04 -9.52 27.63
C ALA A 344 26.05 -10.68 27.31
N ASN A 345 24.75 -10.43 27.45
CA ASN A 345 23.72 -11.45 27.23
C ASN A 345 22.99 -11.29 25.89
N ILE A 346 23.56 -10.56 24.95
CA ILE A 346 22.97 -10.30 23.64
C ILE A 346 23.77 -11.03 22.57
N HIS A 347 23.06 -11.74 21.72
CA HIS A 347 23.64 -12.48 20.60
C HIS A 347 23.38 -11.74 19.30
N ILE A 348 24.45 -11.46 18.54
CA ILE A 348 24.38 -10.77 17.26
C ILE A 348 24.86 -11.69 16.15
N LYS A 349 24.02 -11.97 15.16
CA LYS A 349 24.33 -12.65 13.91
C LYS A 349 24.11 -11.72 12.74
N THR A 350 24.71 -12.01 11.60
CA THR A 350 24.61 -11.21 10.39
C THR A 350 24.11 -12.03 9.21
N PHE A 351 23.42 -11.40 8.28
CA PHE A 351 23.14 -11.93 6.96
C PHE A 351 23.16 -10.83 5.90
N GLU A 352 23.51 -11.22 4.67
CA GLU A 352 23.55 -10.28 3.55
C GLU A 352 22.20 -10.22 2.85
N LYS A 353 21.76 -9.00 2.55
CA LYS A 353 20.57 -8.72 1.77
C LYS A 353 20.91 -7.96 0.50
N ASN A 354 20.45 -8.48 -0.64
CA ASN A 354 20.52 -7.80 -1.91
C ASN A 354 19.20 -7.12 -2.24
N TYR A 355 19.19 -5.78 -2.36
CA TYR A 355 17.99 -5.05 -2.78
C TYR A 355 17.80 -5.17 -4.28
N ALA A 356 16.64 -5.70 -4.71
CA ALA A 356 16.28 -5.85 -6.12
C ALA A 356 16.02 -4.50 -6.82
N TYR A 357 15.77 -3.43 -6.07
CA TYR A 357 15.43 -2.11 -6.61
C TYR A 357 16.41 -1.05 -6.10
N ASN A 358 17.15 -0.47 -7.04
CA ASN A 358 18.06 0.63 -6.75
C ASN A 358 17.55 1.90 -7.44
N VAL A 359 16.90 2.80 -6.68
CA VAL A 359 16.42 4.08 -7.21
C VAL A 359 17.64 5.00 -7.41
N ARG A 360 18.07 5.18 -8.66
CA ARG A 360 19.12 6.12 -9.08
C ARG A 360 20.52 5.86 -8.50
N GLY A 361 20.91 4.59 -8.28
CA GLY A 361 22.25 4.27 -7.82
C GLY A 361 22.59 4.69 -6.38
N ARG A 362 21.58 5.03 -5.56
CA ARG A 362 21.79 5.57 -4.22
C ARG A 362 21.99 4.53 -3.11
N ASN A 363 21.72 3.25 -3.38
CA ASN A 363 21.93 2.18 -2.40
C ASN A 363 22.99 1.20 -2.91
N SER A 364 23.92 0.78 -2.06
CA SER A 364 24.75 -0.39 -2.32
C SER A 364 23.86 -1.61 -2.52
N ARG A 365 24.15 -2.47 -3.51
CA ARG A 365 23.32 -3.67 -3.79
C ARG A 365 23.35 -4.68 -2.64
N GLY A 366 24.44 -4.81 -1.92
CA GLY A 366 24.60 -5.66 -0.74
C GLY A 366 24.55 -4.81 0.53
N VAL A 367 23.70 -5.18 1.48
CA VAL A 367 23.60 -4.54 2.78
C VAL A 367 23.53 -5.61 3.86
N THR A 368 24.42 -5.51 4.84
CA THR A 368 24.44 -6.40 5.99
C THR A 368 23.28 -6.07 6.94
N HIS A 369 22.56 -7.10 7.35
CA HIS A 369 21.52 -7.02 8.39
C HIS A 369 21.96 -7.78 9.62
N LEU A 370 21.52 -7.30 10.77
CA LEU A 370 21.73 -7.92 12.07
C LEU A 370 20.48 -8.70 12.47
N ILE A 371 20.69 -9.87 13.05
CA ILE A 371 19.74 -10.62 13.88
C ILE A 371 20.25 -10.51 15.30
N ILE A 372 19.53 -9.80 16.15
CA ILE A 372 19.92 -9.53 17.54
C ILE A 372 18.90 -10.18 18.46
N THR A 373 19.35 -10.97 19.44
CA THR A 373 18.46 -11.70 20.35
C THR A 373 18.99 -11.68 21.79
N ASN A 374 18.10 -11.85 22.77
CA ASN A 374 18.44 -12.02 24.20
C ASN A 374 18.37 -13.47 24.70
N PHE A 375 18.42 -14.46 23.79
CA PHE A 375 18.34 -15.88 24.13
C PHE A 375 19.23 -16.71 23.21
#